data_62994acfcea13a7205a8fc925ad1a036
#
_entry.id   62994acfcea13a7205a8fc925ad1a036
#
_cell.length_a   1.000
_cell.length_b   1.000
_cell.length_c   1.000
_cell.angle_alpha   90.00
_cell.angle_beta   90.00
_cell.angle_gamma   90.00
#
_symmetry.space_group_name_H-M   'P 1'
#
loop_
_entity.id
_entity.type
_entity.pdbx_description
1 polymer ?
#
loop_
_entity_poly.entity_id
_entity_poly.type
_entity_poly.pdbx_seq_one_letter_code
_entity_poly.pdbx_strand_id
1 'polypeptide(L)'
;MSSAAQLADRSARPARDVLGHPPGLAFIVFTEAWERFSFYGMQALLVLYMTGHLLLPGAVEKVAGFAAFRAMIEVVTGPLSVQALASQIFGLYVGLIYFTPVLGGLIGDRITGRRAAVLVGAVLMAAGHFLM
;
A
#
# COMPACT_ATOMS: atom_id res chain seq x y z
N MET A 1 14.08 -18.83 -47.29
CA MET A 1 12.94 -18.00 -46.86
C MET A 1 13.51 -16.89 -46.00
N SER A 2 13.29 -15.63 -46.43
CA SER A 2 14.00 -14.45 -45.89
C SER A 2 13.54 -14.12 -44.45
N SER A 3 14.47 -13.73 -43.61
CA SER A 3 14.26 -13.19 -42.23
C SER A 3 13.20 -12.10 -42.16
N ALA A 4 13.06 -11.31 -43.25
CA ALA A 4 12.04 -10.27 -43.36
C ALA A 4 10.60 -10.84 -43.41
N ALA A 5 10.38 -12.00 -44.01
CA ALA A 5 9.05 -12.64 -44.04
C ALA A 5 8.65 -13.18 -42.67
N GLN A 6 9.59 -13.67 -41.88
CA GLN A 6 9.34 -14.09 -40.49
C GLN A 6 9.08 -12.93 -39.54
N LEU A 7 9.70 -11.76 -39.77
CA LEU A 7 9.41 -10.54 -39.00
C LEU A 7 8.04 -9.96 -39.37
N ALA A 8 7.66 -9.99 -40.65
CA ALA A 8 6.33 -9.56 -41.11
C ALA A 8 5.21 -10.47 -40.57
N ASP A 9 5.43 -11.81 -40.48
CA ASP A 9 4.47 -12.74 -39.89
C ASP A 9 4.28 -12.56 -38.38
N ARG A 10 5.32 -12.14 -37.66
CA ARG A 10 5.21 -11.80 -36.24
C ARG A 10 4.42 -10.53 -35.99
N SER A 11 4.47 -9.55 -36.89
CA SER A 11 3.69 -8.30 -36.77
C SER A 11 2.23 -8.47 -37.17
N ALA A 12 1.89 -9.56 -37.93
CA ALA A 12 0.54 -9.84 -38.40
C ALA A 12 -0.29 -10.72 -37.45
N ARG A 13 0.27 -11.19 -36.33
CA ARG A 13 -0.57 -11.87 -35.33
C ARG A 13 -1.45 -10.85 -34.66
N PRO A 14 -2.80 -10.92 -34.81
CA PRO A 14 -3.68 -10.05 -34.08
C PRO A 14 -3.40 -10.27 -32.60
N ALA A 15 -2.94 -9.24 -31.91
CA ALA A 15 -2.94 -9.23 -30.47
C ALA A 15 -4.37 -9.62 -30.07
N ARG A 16 -4.54 -10.65 -29.25
CA ARG A 16 -5.85 -11.00 -28.69
C ARG A 16 -6.24 -9.84 -27.76
N ASP A 17 -6.84 -8.82 -28.36
CA ASP A 17 -7.31 -7.66 -27.62
C ASP A 17 -8.48 -8.09 -26.72
N VAL A 18 -8.39 -7.75 -25.46
CA VAL A 18 -9.49 -7.88 -24.50
C VAL A 18 -10.21 -6.54 -24.46
N LEU A 19 -11.45 -6.49 -24.99
CA LEU A 19 -12.23 -5.26 -25.09
C LEU A 19 -11.54 -4.13 -25.88
N GLY A 20 -10.76 -4.49 -26.91
CA GLY A 20 -10.02 -3.53 -27.75
C GLY A 20 -8.70 -3.04 -27.12
N HIS A 21 -8.24 -3.65 -26.02
CA HIS A 21 -7.00 -3.32 -25.35
C HIS A 21 -6.04 -4.51 -25.27
N PRO A 22 -4.72 -4.27 -25.15
CA PRO A 22 -3.74 -5.33 -24.93
C PRO A 22 -4.10 -6.18 -23.71
N PRO A 23 -3.93 -7.52 -23.77
CA PRO A 23 -4.31 -8.42 -22.68
C PRO A 23 -3.61 -8.09 -21.36
N GLY A 24 -2.40 -7.52 -21.41
CA GLY A 24 -1.69 -7.05 -20.22
C GLY A 24 -2.45 -6.00 -19.42
N LEU A 25 -3.27 -5.16 -20.06
CA LEU A 25 -4.08 -4.16 -19.38
C LEU A 25 -5.15 -4.81 -18.49
N ALA A 26 -5.78 -5.90 -18.96
CA ALA A 26 -6.77 -6.62 -18.18
C ALA A 26 -6.18 -7.19 -16.87
N PHE A 27 -4.94 -7.72 -16.94
CA PHE A 27 -4.23 -8.19 -15.74
C PHE A 27 -3.92 -7.07 -14.78
N ILE A 28 -3.46 -5.91 -15.28
CA ILE A 28 -3.16 -4.74 -14.45
C ILE A 28 -4.44 -4.26 -13.74
N VAL A 29 -5.53 -4.10 -14.48
CA VAL A 29 -6.83 -3.67 -13.91
C VAL A 29 -7.34 -4.66 -12.87
N PHE A 30 -7.24 -5.95 -13.13
CA PHE A 30 -7.64 -6.98 -12.18
C PHE A 30 -6.79 -6.93 -10.90
N THR A 31 -5.47 -6.81 -11.04
CA THR A 31 -4.54 -6.73 -9.90
C THR A 31 -4.79 -5.47 -9.07
N GLU A 32 -5.01 -4.33 -9.72
CA GLU A 32 -5.34 -3.07 -9.06
C GLU A 32 -6.68 -3.18 -8.31
N ALA A 33 -7.71 -3.75 -8.94
CA ALA A 33 -9.01 -3.94 -8.29
C ALA A 33 -8.90 -4.84 -7.05
N TRP A 34 -8.11 -5.91 -7.12
CA TRP A 34 -7.88 -6.82 -6.00
C TRP A 34 -7.09 -6.15 -4.87
N GLU A 35 -6.07 -5.38 -5.21
CA GLU A 35 -5.29 -4.58 -4.26
C GLU A 35 -6.20 -3.58 -3.53
N ARG A 36 -7.03 -2.83 -4.27
CA ARG A 36 -7.96 -1.86 -3.69
C ARG A 36 -8.99 -2.52 -2.78
N PHE A 37 -9.52 -3.67 -3.18
CA PHE A 37 -10.43 -4.45 -2.34
C PHE A 37 -9.78 -4.82 -1.00
N SER A 38 -8.57 -5.37 -1.02
CA SER A 38 -7.82 -5.73 0.18
C SER A 38 -7.49 -4.51 1.04
N PHE A 39 -7.07 -3.42 0.41
CA PHE A 39 -6.72 -2.17 1.08
C PHE A 39 -7.89 -1.55 1.83
N TYR A 40 -9.04 -1.38 1.17
CA TYR A 40 -10.24 -0.82 1.82
C TYR A 40 -10.84 -1.75 2.86
N GLY A 41 -10.80 -3.07 2.61
CA GLY A 41 -11.23 -4.07 3.59
C GLY A 41 -10.38 -4.00 4.87
N MET A 42 -9.08 -3.96 4.74
CA MET A 42 -8.14 -3.82 5.86
C MET A 42 -8.37 -2.51 6.62
N GLN A 43 -8.57 -1.39 5.93
CA GLN A 43 -8.85 -0.10 6.58
C GLN A 43 -10.13 -0.13 7.44
N ALA A 44 -11.20 -0.74 6.93
CA ALA A 44 -12.45 -0.87 7.68
C ALA A 44 -12.26 -1.73 8.95
N LEU A 45 -11.55 -2.84 8.83
CA LEU A 45 -11.26 -3.73 9.94
C LEU A 45 -10.30 -3.10 10.96
N LEU A 46 -9.34 -2.29 10.52
CA LEU A 46 -8.36 -1.65 11.39
C LEU A 46 -9.02 -0.75 12.44
N VAL A 47 -9.95 0.11 12.04
CA VAL A 47 -10.66 0.99 12.96
C VAL A 47 -11.50 0.19 13.95
N LEU A 48 -12.22 -0.83 13.47
CA LEU A 48 -13.00 -1.72 14.34
C LEU A 48 -12.13 -2.47 15.33
N TYR A 49 -11.00 -2.99 14.90
CA TYR A 49 -10.04 -3.66 15.75
C TYR A 49 -9.44 -2.73 16.81
N MET A 50 -9.08 -1.51 16.42
CA MET A 50 -8.56 -0.51 17.37
C MET A 50 -9.59 -0.16 18.44
N THR A 51 -10.82 0.15 18.06
CA THR A 51 -11.86 0.59 19.00
C THR A 51 -12.46 -0.56 19.82
N GLY A 52 -12.56 -1.74 19.23
CA GLY A 52 -13.18 -2.91 19.86
C GLY A 52 -12.23 -3.81 20.64
N HIS A 53 -10.92 -3.67 20.45
CA HIS A 53 -9.94 -4.57 21.06
C HIS A 53 -8.65 -3.89 21.50
N LEU A 54 -7.91 -3.27 20.58
CA LEU A 54 -6.53 -2.82 20.84
C LEU A 54 -6.44 -1.67 21.85
N LEU A 55 -7.33 -0.68 21.78
CA LEU A 55 -7.32 0.52 22.62
C LEU A 55 -8.12 0.35 23.92
N LEU A 56 -8.63 -0.84 24.19
CA LEU A 56 -9.32 -1.15 25.43
C LEU A 56 -8.33 -1.37 26.58
N PRO A 57 -8.72 -1.02 27.84
CA PRO A 57 -7.91 -1.31 29.03
C PRO A 57 -7.56 -2.80 29.11
N GLY A 58 -6.31 -3.11 29.46
CA GLY A 58 -5.79 -4.48 29.51
C GLY A 58 -5.15 -4.98 28.21
N ALA A 59 -5.46 -4.39 27.07
CA ALA A 59 -4.81 -4.70 25.79
C ALA A 59 -3.79 -3.65 25.41
N VAL A 60 -4.13 -2.38 25.57
CA VAL A 60 -3.30 -1.25 25.17
C VAL A 60 -1.98 -1.18 25.94
N GLU A 61 -1.95 -1.58 27.21
CA GLU A 61 -0.76 -1.58 28.07
C GLU A 61 0.28 -2.61 27.61
N LYS A 62 -0.13 -3.62 26.84
CA LYS A 62 0.76 -4.65 26.30
C LYS A 62 1.52 -4.20 25.05
N VAL A 63 1.12 -3.07 24.46
CA VAL A 63 1.76 -2.55 23.24
C VAL A 63 2.98 -1.72 23.64
N ALA A 64 4.18 -2.22 23.34
CA ALA A 64 5.41 -1.52 23.65
C ALA A 64 5.48 -0.14 22.98
N GLY A 65 5.77 0.90 23.77
CA GLY A 65 5.90 2.27 23.26
C GLY A 65 4.58 3.03 23.03
N PHE A 66 3.43 2.37 23.17
CA PHE A 66 2.13 3.00 22.91
C PHE A 66 1.86 4.20 23.85
N ALA A 67 2.24 4.11 25.12
CA ALA A 67 2.07 5.21 26.08
C ALA A 67 2.83 6.48 25.65
N ALA A 68 4.06 6.34 25.17
CA ALA A 68 4.85 7.46 24.66
C ALA A 68 4.25 8.02 23.37
N PHE A 69 3.81 7.16 22.45
CA PHE A 69 3.13 7.56 21.22
C PHE A 69 1.83 8.31 21.49
N ARG A 70 1.01 7.82 22.41
CA ARG A 70 -0.23 8.49 22.84
C ARG A 70 0.07 9.85 23.45
N ALA A 71 1.03 9.94 24.35
CA ALA A 71 1.43 11.19 24.96
C ALA A 71 1.88 12.22 23.92
N MET A 72 2.63 11.79 22.89
CA MET A 72 3.06 12.66 21.80
C MET A 72 1.87 13.25 21.02
N ILE A 73 0.86 12.44 20.73
CA ILE A 73 -0.36 12.91 20.06
C ILE A 73 -1.13 13.86 20.97
N GLU A 74 -1.33 13.51 22.23
CA GLU A 74 -2.11 14.28 23.20
C GLU A 74 -1.46 15.63 23.58
N VAL A 75 -0.15 15.79 23.39
CA VAL A 75 0.53 17.11 23.52
C VAL A 75 -0.03 18.13 22.52
N VAL A 76 -0.41 17.68 21.32
CA VAL A 76 -0.91 18.56 20.26
C VAL A 76 -2.43 18.67 20.28
N THR A 77 -3.11 17.56 20.54
CA THR A 77 -4.58 17.46 20.42
C THR A 77 -5.32 17.57 21.76
N GLY A 78 -4.61 17.47 22.90
CA GLY A 78 -5.22 17.28 24.21
C GLY A 78 -5.70 15.85 24.47
N PRO A 79 -6.31 15.57 25.62
CA PRO A 79 -6.80 14.25 25.99
C PRO A 79 -7.85 13.74 24.99
N LEU A 80 -7.66 12.53 24.48
CA LEU A 80 -8.51 11.94 23.46
C LEU A 80 -9.32 10.76 24.01
N SER A 81 -10.59 10.67 23.59
CA SER A 81 -11.38 9.45 23.77
C SER A 81 -10.81 8.31 22.90
N VAL A 82 -11.16 7.06 23.21
CA VAL A 82 -10.73 5.88 22.43
C VAL A 82 -11.06 6.03 20.96
N GLN A 83 -12.26 6.51 20.65
CA GLN A 83 -12.71 6.72 19.27
C GLN A 83 -11.89 7.82 18.57
N ALA A 84 -11.65 8.95 19.25
CA ALA A 84 -10.86 10.04 18.70
C ALA A 84 -9.41 9.62 18.48
N LEU A 85 -8.82 8.87 19.40
CA LEU A 85 -7.47 8.34 19.28
C LEU A 85 -7.35 7.35 18.12
N ALA A 86 -8.31 6.43 17.96
CA ALA A 86 -8.35 5.52 16.82
C ALA A 86 -8.42 6.28 15.49
N SER A 87 -9.23 7.35 15.42
CA SER A 87 -9.34 8.19 14.23
C SER A 87 -8.05 8.95 13.92
N GLN A 88 -7.34 9.43 14.94
CA GLN A 88 -6.03 10.09 14.78
C GLN A 88 -4.97 9.11 14.28
N ILE A 89 -4.90 7.91 14.85
CA ILE A 89 -3.99 6.85 14.41
C ILE A 89 -4.29 6.47 12.96
N PHE A 90 -5.56 6.29 12.63
CA PHE A 90 -6.00 5.99 11.27
C PHE A 90 -5.62 7.11 10.28
N GLY A 91 -5.88 8.36 10.64
CA GLY A 91 -5.50 9.53 9.83
C GLY A 91 -3.99 9.62 9.58
N LEU A 92 -3.17 9.38 10.62
CA LEU A 92 -1.73 9.34 10.50
C LEU A 92 -1.26 8.20 9.60
N TYR A 93 -1.83 7.02 9.75
CA TYR A 93 -1.55 5.86 8.91
C TYR A 93 -1.86 6.14 7.43
N VAL A 94 -3.05 6.67 7.13
CA VAL A 94 -3.46 7.02 5.76
C VAL A 94 -2.56 8.14 5.20
N GLY A 95 -2.26 9.15 6.02
CA GLY A 95 -1.35 10.23 5.64
C GLY A 95 0.04 9.72 5.24
N LEU A 96 0.60 8.78 6.00
CA LEU A 96 1.88 8.15 5.69
C LEU A 96 1.81 7.33 4.39
N ILE A 97 0.72 6.59 4.14
CA ILE A 97 0.54 5.84 2.89
C ILE A 97 0.59 6.77 1.67
N TYR A 98 -0.06 7.91 1.72
CA TYR A 98 -0.06 8.86 0.60
C TYR A 98 1.24 9.67 0.50
N PHE A 99 1.93 9.89 1.61
CA PHE A 99 3.19 10.64 1.64
C PHE A 99 4.40 9.79 1.19
N THR A 100 4.41 8.50 1.56
CA THR A 100 5.52 7.58 1.25
C THR A 100 5.83 7.46 -0.25
N PRO A 101 4.87 7.38 -1.19
CA PRO A 101 5.16 7.35 -2.62
C PRO A 101 5.86 8.59 -3.14
N VAL A 102 5.58 9.77 -2.57
CA VAL A 102 6.25 11.03 -2.93
C VAL A 102 7.73 10.96 -2.56
N LEU A 103 8.04 10.49 -1.35
CA LEU A 103 9.43 10.25 -0.92
C LEU A 103 10.09 9.14 -1.74
N GLY A 104 9.38 8.04 -1.97
CA GLY A 104 9.89 6.92 -2.77
C GLY A 104 10.21 7.32 -4.21
N GLY A 105 9.35 8.14 -4.83
CA GLY A 105 9.60 8.71 -6.15
C GLY A 105 10.84 9.60 -6.18
N LEU A 106 10.97 10.51 -5.21
CA LEU A 106 12.11 11.40 -5.10
C LEU A 106 13.44 10.63 -4.91
N ILE A 107 13.42 9.61 -4.05
CA ILE A 107 14.59 8.74 -3.81
C ILE A 107 14.91 7.92 -5.06
N GLY A 108 13.88 7.35 -5.70
CA GLY A 108 14.01 6.56 -6.92
C GLY A 108 14.59 7.35 -8.09
N ASP A 109 14.15 8.58 -8.27
CA ASP A 109 14.61 9.42 -9.40
C ASP A 109 16.01 10.02 -9.16
N ARG A 110 16.37 10.33 -7.92
CA ARG A 110 17.62 11.06 -7.62
C ARG A 110 18.76 10.21 -7.08
N ILE A 111 18.47 9.09 -6.40
CA ILE A 111 19.49 8.36 -5.61
C ILE A 111 19.67 6.93 -6.12
N THR A 112 18.61 6.14 -6.22
CA THR A 112 18.72 4.69 -6.45
C THR A 112 18.46 4.26 -7.89
N GLY A 113 17.82 5.11 -8.69
CA GLY A 113 17.31 4.74 -10.00
C GLY A 113 16.03 3.87 -9.93
N ARG A 114 15.23 3.93 -10.98
CA ARG A 114 13.88 3.34 -11.04
C ARG A 114 13.84 1.83 -10.75
N ARG A 115 14.81 1.06 -11.27
CA ARG A 115 14.84 -0.40 -11.08
C ARG A 115 15.12 -0.78 -9.63
N ALA A 116 16.09 -0.14 -8.99
CA ALA A 116 16.42 -0.41 -7.59
C ALA A 116 15.28 0.03 -6.66
N ALA A 117 14.66 1.17 -6.90
CA ALA A 117 13.51 1.64 -6.12
C ALA A 117 12.34 0.63 -6.15
N VAL A 118 12.00 0.08 -7.32
CA VAL A 118 10.95 -0.95 -7.47
C VAL A 118 11.31 -2.23 -6.73
N LEU A 119 12.56 -2.70 -6.86
CA LEU A 119 13.00 -3.92 -6.18
C LEU A 119 12.97 -3.77 -4.66
N VAL A 120 13.49 -2.66 -4.14
CA VAL A 120 13.48 -2.37 -2.69
C VAL A 120 12.04 -2.28 -2.19
N GLY A 121 11.17 -1.55 -2.91
CA GLY A 121 9.75 -1.45 -2.56
C GLY A 121 9.05 -2.80 -2.53
N ALA A 122 9.28 -3.66 -3.53
CA ALA A 122 8.72 -5.01 -3.59
C ALA A 122 9.19 -5.89 -2.41
N VAL A 123 10.47 -5.83 -2.06
CA VAL A 123 11.03 -6.57 -0.91
C VAL A 123 10.44 -6.08 0.40
N LEU A 124 10.33 -4.75 0.60
CA LEU A 124 9.72 -4.18 1.81
C LEU A 124 8.24 -4.54 1.92
N MET A 125 7.50 -4.52 0.81
CA MET A 125 6.11 -4.93 0.78
C MET A 125 5.94 -6.41 1.12
N ALA A 126 6.76 -7.29 0.54
CA ALA A 126 6.76 -8.72 0.85
C ALA A 126 7.09 -8.94 2.33
N ALA A 127 8.13 -8.30 2.85
CA ALA A 127 8.50 -8.40 4.28
C ALA A 127 7.36 -7.93 5.19
N GLY A 128 6.69 -6.83 4.87
CA GLY A 128 5.53 -6.35 5.61
C GLY A 128 4.38 -7.37 5.67
N HIS A 129 4.11 -8.06 4.56
CA HIS A 129 3.08 -9.11 4.52
C HIS A 129 3.44 -10.34 5.36
N PHE A 130 4.74 -10.70 5.42
CA PHE A 130 5.19 -11.81 6.26
C PHE A 130 5.21 -11.49 7.76
N LEU A 131 5.24 -10.21 8.13
CA LEU A 131 5.23 -9.75 9.53
C LEU A 131 3.82 -9.58 10.10
N MET A 132 2.79 -9.57 9.25
CA MET A 132 1.38 -9.52 9.64
C MET A 132 0.83 -10.91 9.94
#